data_b4a08b3906fbf076293bd94a1434fc18
#
_entry.id   b4a08b3906fbf076293bd94a1434fc18
#
_cell.length_a   1.000
_cell.length_b   1.000
_cell.length_c   1.000
_cell.angle_alpha   90.00
_cell.angle_beta   90.00
_cell.angle_gamma   90.00
#
_symmetry.space_group_name_H-M   'P 1'
#
loop_
_entity.id
_entity.type
_entity.pdbx_description
1 polymer ?
#
loop_
_entity_poly.entity_id
_entity_poly.type
_entity_poly.pdbx_seq_one_letter_code
_entity_poly.pdbx_strand_id
1 'polypeptide(L)'
;MLETAQEYGISVSTLQRYLKNVPQSQDVSYRIPPPIAITRQMDATYWGRNFGVVIFMDASSHRALHYRFLRGKERISDYQAGISCLQDQGFTIRAIVSDALSGVKEAFHEIPYQYCQFHQLQRIRHLLTTNPRLPAAKELKALAHQLTQSSRLDFETSLEKREQKWKDFLQEKSYGEDGKWHFTHRRTRSAFCSLKRNLNALFTFENFPADQVPRTNNAIESLNSV
;
A
#
# COMPACT_ATOMS: atom_id res chain seq x y z
N MET A 1 10.49 16.15 -26.48
CA MET A 1 9.95 16.84 -25.27
C MET A 1 8.56 17.43 -25.47
N LEU A 2 8.31 18.17 -26.55
CA LEU A 2 6.96 18.74 -26.79
C LEU A 2 5.92 17.64 -27.00
N GLU A 3 6.22 16.67 -27.85
CA GLU A 3 5.38 15.50 -28.11
C GLU A 3 5.09 14.69 -26.85
N THR A 4 6.13 14.42 -26.05
CA THR A 4 5.99 13.71 -24.77
C THR A 4 5.12 14.49 -23.79
N ALA A 5 5.31 15.82 -23.68
CA ALA A 5 4.50 16.66 -22.82
C ALA A 5 3.02 16.67 -23.26
N GLN A 6 2.76 16.74 -24.57
CA GLN A 6 1.41 16.64 -25.14
C GLN A 6 0.80 15.25 -24.92
N GLU A 7 1.59 14.20 -25.12
CA GLU A 7 1.17 12.82 -24.92
C GLU A 7 0.68 12.56 -23.49
N TYR A 8 1.35 13.17 -22.49
CA TYR A 8 1.00 13.00 -21.07
C TYR A 8 0.15 14.15 -20.48
N GLY A 9 -0.26 15.14 -21.30
CA GLY A 9 -1.12 16.23 -20.86
C GLY A 9 -0.50 17.14 -19.80
N ILE A 10 0.84 17.28 -19.80
CA ILE A 10 1.60 18.16 -18.89
C ILE A 10 2.32 19.25 -19.68
N SER A 11 2.69 20.36 -19.01
CA SER A 11 3.48 21.39 -19.65
C SER A 11 4.93 20.96 -19.88
N VAL A 12 5.57 21.48 -20.93
CA VAL A 12 7.01 21.22 -21.19
C VAL A 12 7.87 21.63 -20.00
N SER A 13 7.53 22.73 -19.31
CA SER A 13 8.23 23.18 -18.10
C SER A 13 8.09 22.18 -16.93
N THR A 14 6.93 21.57 -16.79
CA THR A 14 6.70 20.50 -15.82
C THR A 14 7.52 19.27 -16.14
N LEU A 15 7.53 18.84 -17.41
CA LEU A 15 8.35 17.73 -17.86
C LEU A 15 9.85 17.99 -17.64
N GLN A 16 10.32 19.20 -17.98
CA GLN A 16 11.72 19.60 -17.77
C GLN A 16 12.13 19.58 -16.29
N ARG A 17 11.23 20.05 -15.41
CA ARG A 17 11.47 20.03 -13.95
C ARG A 17 11.64 18.59 -13.44
N TYR A 18 10.83 17.66 -13.92
CA TYR A 18 10.96 16.26 -13.55
C TYR A 18 12.25 15.63 -14.10
N LEU A 19 12.57 15.90 -15.37
CA LEU A 19 13.78 15.33 -16.00
C LEU A 19 15.08 15.89 -15.40
N LYS A 20 15.09 17.11 -14.85
CA LYS A 20 16.25 17.67 -14.14
C LYS A 20 16.60 16.89 -12.86
N ASN A 21 15.59 16.31 -12.23
CA ASN A 21 15.76 15.55 -10.99
C ASN A 21 15.97 14.04 -11.22
N VAL A 22 15.85 13.58 -12.47
CA VAL A 22 16.23 12.21 -12.83
C VAL A 22 17.75 12.18 -12.95
N PRO A 23 18.47 11.38 -12.14
CA PRO A 23 19.91 11.18 -12.35
C PRO A 23 20.12 10.77 -13.79
N GLN A 24 20.98 11.47 -14.53
CA GLN A 24 21.40 11.00 -15.84
C GLN A 24 22.03 9.63 -15.62
N SER A 25 21.28 8.58 -15.95
CA SER A 25 21.82 7.22 -15.92
C SER A 25 22.95 7.18 -16.92
N GLN A 26 24.17 7.19 -16.43
CA GLN A 26 25.25 6.57 -17.19
C GLN A 26 24.72 5.19 -17.54
N ASP A 27 24.90 4.74 -18.79
CA ASP A 27 24.55 3.40 -19.25
C ASP A 27 25.06 2.35 -18.24
N VAL A 28 24.26 2.09 -17.25
CA VAL A 28 24.44 0.96 -16.39
C VAL A 28 23.88 -0.20 -17.20
N SER A 29 24.73 -0.81 -18.02
CA SER A 29 24.48 -2.16 -18.48
C SER A 29 24.33 -3.01 -17.24
N TYR A 30 23.10 -3.13 -16.74
CA TYR A 30 22.77 -4.04 -15.66
C TYR A 30 23.10 -5.44 -16.14
N ARG A 31 24.31 -5.92 -15.85
CA ARG A 31 24.56 -7.36 -15.80
C ARG A 31 23.68 -7.85 -14.67
N ILE A 32 22.55 -8.43 -15.05
CA ILE A 32 21.63 -9.07 -14.10
C ILE A 32 22.43 -10.21 -13.47
N PRO A 33 22.73 -10.15 -12.17
CA PRO A 33 23.35 -11.29 -11.52
C PRO A 33 22.35 -12.48 -11.56
N PRO A 34 22.81 -13.73 -11.37
CA PRO A 34 21.96 -14.91 -11.39
C PRO A 34 20.72 -14.74 -10.47
N PRO A 35 19.66 -15.53 -10.63
CA PRO A 35 18.34 -15.23 -10.11
C PRO A 35 18.37 -14.83 -8.64
N ILE A 36 18.16 -13.55 -8.41
CA ILE A 36 18.12 -12.98 -7.05
C ILE A 36 16.67 -12.94 -6.61
N ALA A 37 16.42 -13.57 -5.46
CA ALA A 37 15.13 -13.46 -4.81
C ALA A 37 14.98 -12.07 -4.16
N ILE A 38 14.06 -11.26 -4.67
CA ILE A 38 13.81 -9.89 -4.22
C ILE A 38 12.47 -9.76 -3.52
N THR A 39 12.41 -8.90 -2.51
CA THR A 39 11.16 -8.44 -1.94
C THR A 39 10.75 -7.15 -2.64
N ARG A 40 9.58 -7.17 -3.26
CA ARG A 40 9.12 -6.09 -4.11
C ARG A 40 8.24 -5.11 -3.35
N GLN A 41 8.68 -3.86 -3.28
CA GLN A 41 7.84 -2.72 -2.92
C GLN A 41 7.24 -2.11 -4.18
N MET A 42 5.93 -1.84 -4.16
CA MET A 42 5.21 -1.22 -5.27
C MET A 42 4.36 -0.08 -4.76
N ASP A 43 4.42 1.04 -5.45
CA ASP A 43 3.61 2.22 -5.15
C ASP A 43 3.40 3.06 -6.40
N ALA A 44 2.26 3.75 -6.47
CA ALA A 44 1.90 4.64 -7.56
C ALA A 44 1.90 6.10 -7.11
N THR A 45 2.62 6.93 -7.83
CA THR A 45 2.65 8.38 -7.62
C THR A 45 2.04 9.11 -8.80
N TYR A 46 1.27 10.16 -8.52
CA TYR A 46 0.56 10.92 -9.52
C TYR A 46 0.97 12.39 -9.54
N TRP A 47 1.10 12.92 -10.76
CA TRP A 47 1.26 14.35 -11.03
C TRP A 47 0.02 14.84 -11.77
N GLY A 48 -0.90 15.45 -11.03
CA GLY A 48 -2.20 15.84 -11.55
C GLY A 48 -3.17 14.64 -11.64
N ARG A 49 -4.12 14.71 -12.58
CA ARG A 49 -5.23 13.72 -12.67
C ARG A 49 -4.96 12.55 -13.62
N ASN A 50 -4.09 12.75 -14.61
CA ASN A 50 -3.99 11.86 -15.76
C ASN A 50 -2.60 11.28 -16.00
N PHE A 51 -1.63 11.64 -15.17
CA PHE A 51 -0.27 11.15 -15.29
C PHE A 51 0.26 10.67 -13.96
N GLY A 52 0.79 9.46 -13.97
CA GLY A 52 1.40 8.84 -12.79
C GLY A 52 2.49 7.86 -13.20
N VAL A 53 3.13 7.29 -12.21
CA VAL A 53 4.12 6.22 -12.37
C VAL A 53 3.94 5.20 -11.27
N VAL A 54 3.95 3.93 -11.64
CA VAL A 54 4.17 2.82 -10.69
C VAL A 54 5.66 2.54 -10.65
N ILE A 55 6.23 2.55 -9.46
CA ILE A 55 7.62 2.19 -9.22
C ILE A 55 7.67 0.80 -8.60
N PHE A 56 8.61 0.01 -9.09
CA PHE A 56 8.91 -1.33 -8.58
C PHE A 56 10.32 -1.30 -7.99
N MET A 57 10.42 -1.32 -6.67
CA MET A 57 11.67 -1.19 -5.93
C MET A 57 12.01 -2.47 -5.16
N ASP A 58 13.26 -2.88 -5.15
CA ASP A 58 13.72 -3.92 -4.24
C ASP A 58 13.88 -3.37 -2.83
N ALA A 59 13.24 -4.04 -1.85
CA ALA A 59 13.21 -3.60 -0.47
C ALA A 59 14.59 -3.62 0.22
N SER A 60 15.48 -4.52 -0.20
CA SER A 60 16.79 -4.69 0.43
C SER A 60 17.82 -3.69 -0.07
N SER A 61 17.86 -3.45 -1.37
CA SER A 61 18.82 -2.52 -1.99
C SER A 61 18.29 -1.08 -2.09
N HIS A 62 17.00 -0.88 -1.86
CA HIS A 62 16.29 0.39 -2.08
C HIS A 62 16.45 0.93 -3.52
N ARG A 63 16.65 0.05 -4.50
CA ARG A 63 16.80 0.44 -5.90
C ARG A 63 15.49 0.24 -6.66
N ALA A 64 15.09 1.26 -7.42
CA ALA A 64 14.03 1.10 -8.40
C ALA A 64 14.56 0.19 -9.52
N LEU A 65 13.93 -0.98 -9.69
CA LEU A 65 14.33 -1.98 -10.70
C LEU A 65 13.49 -1.87 -11.97
N HIS A 66 12.26 -1.36 -11.85
CA HIS A 66 11.36 -1.15 -12.97
C HIS A 66 10.37 -0.02 -12.64
N TYR A 67 9.83 0.62 -13.67
CA TYR A 67 8.77 1.60 -13.55
C TYR A 67 7.83 1.52 -14.75
N ARG A 68 6.57 1.95 -14.55
CA ARG A 68 5.59 2.07 -15.62
C ARG A 68 4.86 3.40 -15.50
N PHE A 69 4.81 4.14 -16.59
CA PHE A 69 3.97 5.33 -16.65
C PHE A 69 2.49 4.95 -16.74
N LEU A 70 1.66 5.69 -16.03
CA LEU A 70 0.22 5.52 -15.99
C LEU A 70 -0.47 6.65 -16.75
N ARG A 71 -1.44 6.27 -17.57
CA ARG A 71 -2.41 7.19 -18.18
C ARG A 71 -3.74 7.03 -17.43
N GLY A 72 -4.01 7.94 -16.48
CA GLY A 72 -5.17 7.85 -15.61
C GLY A 72 -4.92 7.01 -14.36
N LYS A 73 -5.97 6.36 -13.85
CA LYS A 73 -5.88 5.56 -12.63
C LYS A 73 -5.10 4.27 -12.86
N GLU A 74 -4.31 3.87 -11.87
CA GLU A 74 -3.64 2.58 -11.82
C GLU A 74 -4.62 1.41 -11.95
N ARG A 75 -4.17 0.34 -12.61
CA ARG A 75 -4.92 -0.90 -12.82
C ARG A 75 -4.08 -2.08 -12.37
N ILE A 76 -4.74 -3.16 -12.02
CA ILE A 76 -4.05 -4.44 -11.67
C ILE A 76 -3.12 -4.89 -12.80
N SER A 77 -3.52 -4.71 -14.07
CA SER A 77 -2.70 -5.04 -15.22
C SER A 77 -1.36 -4.28 -15.27
N ASP A 78 -1.28 -3.07 -14.71
CA ASP A 78 -0.02 -2.33 -14.66
C ASP A 78 0.97 -2.99 -13.73
N TYR A 79 0.49 -3.49 -12.58
CA TYR A 79 1.28 -4.23 -11.62
C TYR A 79 1.69 -5.60 -12.15
N GLN A 80 0.77 -6.33 -12.78
CA GLN A 80 1.07 -7.62 -13.41
C GLN A 80 2.14 -7.50 -14.47
N ALA A 81 2.02 -6.53 -15.38
CA ALA A 81 3.01 -6.31 -16.42
C ALA A 81 4.39 -5.94 -15.87
N GLY A 82 4.45 -5.14 -14.79
CA GLY A 82 5.73 -4.82 -14.14
C GLY A 82 6.38 -6.02 -13.46
N ILE A 83 5.59 -6.86 -12.78
CA ILE A 83 6.09 -8.10 -12.16
C ILE A 83 6.57 -9.08 -13.24
N SER A 84 5.77 -9.32 -14.30
CA SER A 84 6.20 -10.16 -15.42
C SER A 84 7.53 -9.68 -16.03
N CYS A 85 7.66 -8.39 -16.30
CA CYS A 85 8.89 -7.82 -16.85
C CYS A 85 10.12 -8.14 -15.98
N LEU A 86 9.98 -8.12 -14.66
CA LEU A 86 11.07 -8.46 -13.75
C LEU A 86 11.35 -9.96 -13.71
N GLN A 87 10.32 -10.79 -13.76
CA GLN A 87 10.48 -12.24 -13.84
C GLN A 87 11.18 -12.63 -15.16
N ASP A 88 10.82 -11.99 -16.27
CA ASP A 88 11.48 -12.18 -17.57
C ASP A 88 12.96 -11.76 -17.54
N GLN A 89 13.31 -10.81 -16.69
CA GLN A 89 14.70 -10.40 -16.42
C GLN A 89 15.43 -11.35 -15.45
N GLY A 90 14.81 -12.43 -14.99
CA GLY A 90 15.42 -13.43 -14.13
C GLY A 90 15.26 -13.16 -12.62
N PHE A 91 14.48 -12.16 -12.20
CA PHE A 91 14.21 -11.95 -10.78
C PHE A 91 13.16 -12.94 -10.26
N THR A 92 13.41 -13.53 -9.11
CA THR A 92 12.43 -14.29 -8.34
C THR A 92 11.77 -13.37 -7.32
N ILE A 93 10.44 -13.26 -7.34
CA ILE A 93 9.70 -12.41 -6.40
C ILE A 93 9.41 -13.21 -5.12
N ARG A 94 10.09 -12.87 -4.04
CA ARG A 94 9.94 -13.51 -2.72
C ARG A 94 8.65 -13.09 -2.02
N ALA A 95 8.36 -11.81 -2.04
CA ALA A 95 7.16 -11.21 -1.47
C ALA A 95 6.86 -9.87 -2.15
N ILE A 96 5.61 -9.45 -2.06
CA ILE A 96 5.15 -8.13 -2.51
C ILE A 96 4.74 -7.31 -1.30
N VAL A 97 5.21 -6.07 -1.22
CA VAL A 97 4.78 -5.07 -0.23
C VAL A 97 4.14 -3.91 -0.98
N SER A 98 2.87 -3.63 -0.72
CA SER A 98 2.20 -2.49 -1.36
C SER A 98 1.11 -1.90 -0.47
N ASP A 99 0.52 -0.79 -0.92
CA ASP A 99 -0.76 -0.31 -0.41
C ASP A 99 -1.88 -1.30 -0.77
N ALA A 100 -3.06 -1.14 -0.19
CA ALA A 100 -4.18 -2.05 -0.43
C ALA A 100 -4.98 -1.68 -1.69
N LEU A 101 -4.34 -1.53 -2.83
CA LEU A 101 -5.11 -1.48 -4.06
C LEU A 101 -5.95 -2.76 -4.18
N SER A 102 -7.26 -2.58 -4.33
CA SER A 102 -8.19 -3.71 -4.42
C SER A 102 -7.84 -4.60 -5.61
N GLY A 103 -7.67 -5.89 -5.35
CA GLY A 103 -7.37 -6.90 -6.36
C GLY A 103 -5.88 -7.23 -6.53
N VAL A 104 -4.95 -6.46 -5.97
CA VAL A 104 -3.50 -6.79 -6.05
C VAL A 104 -3.20 -8.11 -5.35
N LYS A 105 -3.70 -8.29 -4.13
CA LYS A 105 -3.50 -9.52 -3.38
C LYS A 105 -4.04 -10.75 -4.12
N GLU A 106 -5.20 -10.62 -4.71
CA GLU A 106 -5.86 -11.69 -5.48
C GLU A 106 -5.13 -11.98 -6.79
N ALA A 107 -4.62 -10.94 -7.46
CA ALA A 107 -3.86 -11.07 -8.70
C ALA A 107 -2.50 -11.77 -8.52
N PHE A 108 -1.94 -11.72 -7.33
CA PHE A 108 -0.65 -12.32 -6.97
C PHE A 108 -0.79 -13.34 -5.83
N HIS A 109 -1.86 -14.14 -5.85
CA HIS A 109 -2.21 -15.07 -4.77
C HIS A 109 -1.12 -16.13 -4.47
N GLU A 110 -0.25 -16.42 -5.44
CA GLU A 110 0.89 -17.34 -5.27
C GLU A 110 2.12 -16.69 -4.60
N ILE A 111 2.14 -15.35 -4.54
CA ILE A 111 3.25 -14.60 -3.96
C ILE A 111 2.84 -14.07 -2.58
N PRO A 112 3.63 -14.31 -1.53
CA PRO A 112 3.36 -13.74 -0.21
C PRO A 112 3.18 -12.22 -0.29
N TYR A 113 2.04 -11.74 0.24
CA TYR A 113 1.64 -10.34 0.16
C TYR A 113 1.64 -9.69 1.54
N GLN A 114 2.48 -8.67 1.71
CA GLN A 114 2.52 -7.79 2.87
C GLN A 114 1.76 -6.50 2.58
N TYR A 115 0.69 -6.26 3.29
CA TYR A 115 0.01 -4.97 3.27
C TYR A 115 0.81 -3.95 4.09
N CYS A 116 1.14 -2.82 3.49
CA CYS A 116 1.86 -1.73 4.13
C CYS A 116 1.13 -1.25 5.40
N GLN A 117 1.78 -1.43 6.57
CA GLN A 117 1.18 -1.05 7.86
C GLN A 117 0.92 0.46 7.95
N PHE A 118 1.74 1.28 7.30
CA PHE A 118 1.54 2.74 7.25
C PHE A 118 0.25 3.10 6.51
N HIS A 119 -0.02 2.51 5.36
CA HIS A 119 -1.28 2.71 4.61
C HIS A 119 -2.50 2.21 5.40
N GLN A 120 -2.37 1.12 6.14
CA GLN A 120 -3.44 0.69 7.05
C GLN A 120 -3.69 1.74 8.15
N LEU A 121 -2.65 2.33 8.73
CA LEU A 121 -2.79 3.41 9.72
C LEU A 121 -3.45 4.64 9.11
N GLN A 122 -3.05 5.05 7.91
CA GLN A 122 -3.71 6.15 7.19
C GLN A 122 -5.19 5.88 6.96
N ARG A 123 -5.54 4.66 6.53
CA ARG A 123 -6.93 4.24 6.36
C ARG A 123 -7.74 4.32 7.66
N ILE A 124 -7.18 3.85 8.77
CA ILE A 124 -7.82 3.96 10.09
C ILE A 124 -8.00 5.43 10.49
N ARG A 125 -7.00 6.26 10.30
CA ARG A 125 -7.07 7.70 10.55
C ARG A 125 -8.16 8.38 9.71
N HIS A 126 -8.27 8.02 8.43
CA HIS A 126 -9.33 8.53 7.56
C HIS A 126 -10.73 8.13 8.04
N LEU A 127 -10.91 6.88 8.48
CA LEU A 127 -12.20 6.37 8.98
C LEU A 127 -12.59 6.96 10.35
N LEU A 128 -11.63 7.09 11.27
CA LEU A 128 -11.88 7.51 12.65
C LEU A 128 -11.65 9.01 12.91
N THR A 129 -11.09 9.73 11.95
CA THR A 129 -10.62 11.12 12.08
C THR A 129 -9.38 11.27 12.99
N THR A 130 -8.82 12.49 13.01
CA THR A 130 -7.65 12.79 13.85
C THR A 130 -8.00 12.82 15.34
N ASN A 131 -9.21 13.25 15.70
CA ASN A 131 -9.66 13.30 17.08
C ASN A 131 -11.06 12.66 17.25
N PRO A 132 -11.14 11.32 17.33
CA PRO A 132 -12.42 10.63 17.47
C PRO A 132 -13.07 10.96 18.81
N ARG A 133 -14.38 11.17 18.81
CA ARG A 133 -15.16 11.46 20.05
C ARG A 133 -15.65 10.20 20.75
N LEU A 134 -16.00 9.17 19.97
CA LEU A 134 -16.58 7.93 20.49
C LEU A 134 -15.54 7.08 21.21
N PRO A 135 -15.82 6.53 22.40
CA PRO A 135 -14.87 5.71 23.15
C PRO A 135 -14.33 4.51 22.36
N ALA A 136 -15.20 3.78 21.66
CA ALA A 136 -14.80 2.66 20.79
C ALA A 136 -13.79 3.09 19.68
N ALA A 137 -14.01 4.26 19.09
CA ALA A 137 -13.14 4.80 18.07
C ALA A 137 -11.78 5.27 18.65
N LYS A 138 -11.78 5.83 19.87
CA LYS A 138 -10.54 6.20 20.58
C LYS A 138 -9.69 4.97 20.87
N GLU A 139 -10.30 3.93 21.43
CA GLU A 139 -9.60 2.67 21.76
C GLU A 139 -9.07 1.98 20.50
N LEU A 140 -9.85 1.95 19.41
CA LEU A 140 -9.41 1.37 18.16
C LEU A 140 -8.26 2.14 17.53
N LYS A 141 -8.29 3.48 17.60
CA LYS A 141 -7.19 4.33 17.13
C LYS A 141 -5.92 4.08 17.93
N ALA A 142 -6.03 4.00 19.26
CA ALA A 142 -4.88 3.69 20.13
C ALA A 142 -4.28 2.31 19.80
N LEU A 143 -5.12 1.30 19.56
CA LEU A 143 -4.66 -0.01 19.11
C LEU A 143 -3.96 0.07 17.74
N ALA A 144 -4.55 0.78 16.78
CA ALA A 144 -3.96 0.91 15.45
C ALA A 144 -2.54 1.50 15.50
N HIS A 145 -2.27 2.46 16.40
CA HIS A 145 -0.93 3.01 16.59
C HIS A 145 0.10 2.00 17.12
N GLN A 146 -0.34 0.89 17.71
CA GLN A 146 0.54 -0.19 18.18
C GLN A 146 0.90 -1.18 17.06
N LEU A 147 0.26 -1.08 15.87
CA LEU A 147 0.40 -2.03 14.78
C LEU A 147 1.87 -2.29 14.38
N THR A 148 2.69 -1.24 14.31
CA THR A 148 4.09 -1.34 13.90
C THR A 148 5.03 -1.89 14.98
N GLN A 149 4.56 -1.96 16.23
CA GLN A 149 5.36 -2.37 17.39
C GLN A 149 4.91 -3.70 17.97
N SER A 150 3.74 -4.21 17.58
CA SER A 150 3.17 -5.46 18.08
C SER A 150 3.60 -6.65 17.23
N SER A 151 3.59 -7.83 17.84
CA SER A 151 3.51 -9.09 17.11
C SER A 151 2.09 -9.32 16.58
N ARG A 152 1.95 -10.21 15.61
CA ARG A 152 0.63 -10.61 15.10
C ARG A 152 -0.29 -11.10 16.21
N LEU A 153 0.22 -12.01 17.06
CA LEU A 153 -0.58 -12.63 18.13
C LEU A 153 -1.08 -11.60 19.14
N ASP A 154 -0.21 -10.69 19.57
CA ASP A 154 -0.57 -9.63 20.53
C ASP A 154 -1.58 -8.67 19.95
N PHE A 155 -1.40 -8.28 18.68
CA PHE A 155 -2.31 -7.38 17.99
C PHE A 155 -3.68 -8.02 17.77
N GLU A 156 -3.73 -9.28 17.32
CA GLU A 156 -4.95 -10.06 17.11
C GLU A 156 -5.74 -10.20 18.41
N THR A 157 -5.09 -10.66 19.48
CA THR A 157 -5.70 -10.77 20.82
C THR A 157 -6.27 -9.44 21.31
N SER A 158 -5.52 -8.36 21.10
CA SER A 158 -5.94 -7.00 21.48
C SER A 158 -7.11 -6.49 20.64
N LEU A 159 -7.17 -6.85 19.36
CA LEU A 159 -8.26 -6.51 18.45
C LEU A 159 -9.53 -7.26 18.81
N GLU A 160 -9.43 -8.57 19.04
CA GLU A 160 -10.56 -9.43 19.45
C GLU A 160 -11.17 -8.99 20.78
N LYS A 161 -10.33 -8.69 21.77
CA LYS A 161 -10.80 -8.17 23.07
C LYS A 161 -11.63 -6.88 22.90
N ARG A 162 -11.22 -5.98 22.03
CA ARG A 162 -11.95 -4.75 21.74
C ARG A 162 -13.21 -5.01 20.91
N GLU A 163 -13.15 -5.93 19.96
CA GLU A 163 -14.33 -6.34 19.18
C GLU A 163 -15.41 -6.90 20.10
N GLN A 164 -15.04 -7.77 21.02
CA GLN A 164 -15.98 -8.33 22.00
C GLN A 164 -16.54 -7.25 22.95
N LYS A 165 -15.68 -6.36 23.44
CA LYS A 165 -16.10 -5.24 24.31
C LYS A 165 -17.14 -4.32 23.64
N TRP A 166 -16.95 -4.06 22.34
CA TRP A 166 -17.77 -3.10 21.59
C TRP A 166 -18.75 -3.77 20.62
N LYS A 167 -19.04 -5.07 20.81
CA LYS A 167 -19.86 -5.87 19.90
C LYS A 167 -21.21 -5.24 19.62
N ASP A 168 -21.96 -4.89 20.65
CA ASP A 168 -23.32 -4.33 20.52
C ASP A 168 -23.28 -2.95 19.85
N PHE A 169 -22.32 -2.10 20.24
CA PHE A 169 -22.06 -0.81 19.61
C PHE A 169 -21.77 -0.92 18.11
N LEU A 170 -20.96 -1.90 17.72
CA LEU A 170 -20.60 -2.12 16.31
C LEU A 170 -21.74 -2.71 15.49
N GLN A 171 -22.71 -3.35 16.12
CA GLN A 171 -23.87 -3.95 15.47
C GLN A 171 -25.14 -3.09 15.55
N GLU A 172 -25.08 -1.98 16.27
CA GLU A 172 -26.19 -1.04 16.37
C GLU A 172 -26.65 -0.56 15.00
N LYS A 173 -27.97 -0.58 14.79
CA LYS A 173 -28.62 -0.20 13.53
C LYS A 173 -29.55 0.97 13.76
N SER A 174 -29.57 1.86 12.77
CA SER A 174 -30.51 2.97 12.66
C SER A 174 -31.26 2.87 11.34
N TYR A 175 -32.46 3.47 11.29
CA TYR A 175 -33.24 3.56 10.07
C TYR A 175 -33.12 4.97 9.49
N GLY A 176 -32.90 5.07 8.19
CA GLY A 176 -32.95 6.34 7.46
C GLY A 176 -34.39 6.77 7.16
N GLU A 177 -34.54 7.98 6.64
CA GLU A 177 -35.85 8.51 6.19
C GLU A 177 -36.46 7.68 5.05
N ASP A 178 -35.62 6.98 4.29
CA ASP A 178 -36.02 6.04 3.23
C ASP A 178 -36.48 4.66 3.75
N GLY A 179 -36.58 4.48 5.08
CA GLY A 179 -36.95 3.24 5.75
C GLY A 179 -35.87 2.15 5.70
N LYS A 180 -34.70 2.39 5.07
CA LYS A 180 -33.62 1.41 5.03
C LYS A 180 -32.77 1.49 6.28
N TRP A 181 -32.40 0.31 6.79
CA TRP A 181 -31.50 0.25 7.92
C TRP A 181 -30.03 0.45 7.48
N HIS A 182 -29.24 1.01 8.38
CA HIS A 182 -27.80 1.09 8.25
C HIS A 182 -27.14 0.94 9.63
N PHE A 183 -25.86 0.60 9.67
CA PHE A 183 -25.14 0.61 10.93
C PHE A 183 -24.96 2.04 11.43
N THR A 184 -25.36 2.30 12.67
CA THR A 184 -25.25 3.61 13.33
C THR A 184 -23.80 4.10 13.34
N HIS A 185 -22.88 3.21 13.66
CA HIS A 185 -21.46 3.51 13.79
C HIS A 185 -20.62 3.02 12.60
N ARG A 186 -21.10 3.27 11.36
CA ARG A 186 -20.49 2.75 10.11
C ARG A 186 -19.00 2.95 10.02
N ARG A 187 -18.47 4.13 10.34
CA ARG A 187 -17.03 4.45 10.19
C ARG A 187 -16.18 3.65 11.18
N THR A 188 -16.58 3.59 12.46
CA THR A 188 -15.86 2.79 13.46
C THR A 188 -15.91 1.30 13.12
N ARG A 189 -17.09 0.80 12.73
CA ARG A 189 -17.25 -0.57 12.25
C ARG A 189 -16.36 -0.87 11.04
N SER A 190 -16.31 0.01 10.05
CA SER A 190 -15.46 -0.15 8.87
C SER A 190 -13.97 -0.20 9.22
N ALA A 191 -13.55 0.56 10.22
CA ALA A 191 -12.18 0.54 10.73
C ALA A 191 -11.85 -0.81 11.39
N PHE A 192 -12.71 -1.36 12.24
CA PHE A 192 -12.56 -2.71 12.81
C PHE A 192 -12.50 -3.77 11.70
N CYS A 193 -13.47 -3.77 10.80
CA CYS A 193 -13.53 -4.73 9.70
C CYS A 193 -12.29 -4.65 8.80
N SER A 194 -11.73 -3.46 8.59
CA SER A 194 -10.51 -3.27 7.81
C SER A 194 -9.31 -3.92 8.47
N LEU A 195 -9.09 -3.70 9.77
CA LEU A 195 -7.99 -4.34 10.53
C LEU A 195 -8.13 -5.85 10.52
N LYS A 196 -9.34 -6.36 10.82
CA LYS A 196 -9.60 -7.80 10.87
C LYS A 196 -9.39 -8.50 9.52
N ARG A 197 -9.89 -7.91 8.44
CA ARG A 197 -9.76 -8.45 7.07
C ARG A 197 -8.31 -8.52 6.63
N ASN A 198 -7.53 -7.50 6.97
CA ASN A 198 -6.17 -7.34 6.52
C ASN A 198 -5.14 -7.97 7.49
N LEU A 199 -5.58 -8.51 8.64
CA LEU A 199 -4.70 -8.95 9.71
C LEU A 199 -3.56 -9.85 9.22
N ASN A 200 -3.88 -10.90 8.47
CA ASN A 200 -2.88 -11.82 7.94
C ASN A 200 -1.87 -11.12 7.03
N ALA A 201 -2.36 -10.24 6.15
CA ALA A 201 -1.50 -9.51 5.23
C ALA A 201 -0.68 -8.40 5.90
N LEU A 202 -1.11 -7.89 7.05
CA LEU A 202 -0.38 -6.89 7.83
C LEU A 202 0.84 -7.47 8.56
N PHE A 203 0.90 -8.78 8.76
CA PHE A 203 1.94 -9.48 9.49
C PHE A 203 2.62 -10.58 8.65
N THR A 204 2.50 -10.54 7.34
CA THR A 204 3.18 -11.49 6.43
C THR A 204 4.69 -11.49 6.65
N PHE A 205 5.29 -10.35 6.99
CA PHE A 205 6.71 -10.21 7.27
C PHE A 205 7.22 -11.14 8.38
N GLU A 206 6.38 -11.56 9.33
CA GLU A 206 6.77 -12.48 10.40
C GLU A 206 7.10 -13.90 9.91
N ASN A 207 6.67 -14.25 8.70
CA ASN A 207 6.99 -15.54 8.08
C ASN A 207 8.38 -15.57 7.41
N PHE A 208 9.13 -14.47 7.47
CA PHE A 208 10.43 -14.32 6.82
C PHE A 208 11.50 -13.95 7.84
N PRO A 209 12.78 -14.27 7.56
CA PRO A 209 13.89 -13.76 8.34
C PRO A 209 13.83 -12.23 8.48
N ALA A 210 14.39 -11.71 9.56
CA ALA A 210 14.40 -10.28 9.83
C ALA A 210 14.90 -9.49 8.62
N ASP A 211 14.26 -8.36 8.37
CA ASP A 211 14.59 -7.38 7.33
C ASP A 211 14.43 -7.84 5.87
N GLN A 212 13.98 -9.07 5.61
CA GLN A 212 13.72 -9.53 4.24
C GLN A 212 12.43 -8.97 3.66
N VAL A 213 11.40 -8.79 4.48
CA VAL A 213 10.11 -8.22 4.08
C VAL A 213 9.79 -7.05 5.01
N PRO A 214 9.85 -5.81 4.53
CA PRO A 214 9.56 -4.65 5.36
C PRO A 214 8.06 -4.56 5.71
N ARG A 215 7.78 -4.00 6.88
CA ARG A 215 6.41 -3.74 7.36
C ARG A 215 5.71 -2.62 6.60
N THR A 216 6.49 -1.73 6.00
CA THR A 216 6.00 -0.49 5.37
C THR A 216 6.65 -0.24 4.02
N ASN A 217 6.04 0.64 3.24
CA ASN A 217 6.50 1.08 1.92
C ASN A 217 7.30 2.40 1.97
N ASN A 218 7.74 2.83 3.16
CA ASN A 218 8.33 4.16 3.38
C ASN A 218 9.52 4.47 2.47
N ALA A 219 10.28 3.45 2.05
CA ALA A 219 11.40 3.65 1.15
C ALA A 219 10.97 4.16 -0.24
N ILE A 220 9.85 3.68 -0.79
CA ILE A 220 9.27 4.23 -2.03
C ILE A 220 8.68 5.61 -1.80
N GLU A 221 7.98 5.83 -0.67
CA GLU A 221 7.39 7.13 -0.36
C GLU A 221 8.45 8.23 -0.27
N SER A 222 9.66 7.92 0.22
CA SER A 222 10.77 8.87 0.24
C SER A 222 11.26 9.24 -1.17
N LEU A 223 11.21 8.32 -2.14
CA LEU A 223 11.51 8.62 -3.55
C LEU A 223 10.43 9.51 -4.19
N ASN A 224 9.20 9.37 -3.77
CA ASN A 224 8.06 10.12 -4.30
C ASN A 224 7.99 11.56 -3.74
N SER A 225 8.76 11.89 -2.71
CA SER A 225 8.74 13.17 -1.99
C SER A 225 9.77 14.20 -2.50
N VAL A 226 10.54 13.86 -3.54
CA VAL A 226 11.61 14.71 -4.10
C VAL A 226 11.10 15.57 -5.28
#